data_fc6fe4295757d3480b415206071a8dba
#
_entry.id   fc6fe4295757d3480b415206071a8dba
#
_cell.length_a   1.000
_cell.length_b   1.000
_cell.length_c   1.000
_cell.angle_alpha   90.00
_cell.angle_beta   90.00
_cell.angle_gamma   90.00
#
_symmetry.space_group_name_H-M   'P 1'
#
loop_
_entity.id
_entity.type
_entity.pdbx_description
1 polymer ?
#
loop_
_entity_poly.entity_id
_entity_poly.type
_entity_poly.pdbx_seq_one_letter_code
_entity_poly.pdbx_strand_id
1 'polypeptide(L)'
;MKRLYVTCVVIAGAVSARAGVFPDCSYSPPPGWNPAAGDPVFVLSQDYPATDPSSSLEQPWKAIDFRQQPAAYMQAVIDYCYEGNLEVEFRGQDNPTRKWYHAPWLHPGTNGREFTHGLTGERLSRTGELAATQSNGFRNFAVGLYNAGGGYTIGRVWADPNHPDASKAAFPEGTVAFKLLFTMATKDQVPYLDGAPEWIADTERSNDANQIRGNKVRLLQVDVAVKDNRSSEGGWVFGTFQFDNGVAAQTPWRQITPVTLMWGNDPTFTPANYDPAQGHIPQESWINGAAPVVVYRSGLPQSSTAPHVLGWAGRGNGPVDNPVSSCLSCHGVAEQPKAKSMLPSGNNDQAKLQWFRNLGPLEPLDNDGHRTSLDFSLQLAVGIDNQANSAGAHPILNFFHLFTPSTSSISRDPTH
;
A
#
# COMPACT_ATOMS: atom_id res chain seq x y z
N MET A 1 1.20 -73.22 6.05
CA MET A 1 0.61 -71.88 5.98
C MET A 1 1.61 -70.88 6.54
N LYS A 2 2.34 -70.19 5.69
CA LYS A 2 3.29 -69.10 6.10
C LYS A 2 2.52 -67.80 6.06
N ARG A 3 2.39 -67.12 7.18
CA ARG A 3 1.80 -65.77 7.27
C ARG A 3 2.87 -64.75 6.85
N LEU A 4 2.55 -64.00 5.79
CA LEU A 4 3.35 -62.87 5.33
C LEU A 4 2.91 -61.65 6.14
N TYR A 5 3.79 -61.07 6.94
CA TYR A 5 3.58 -59.77 7.57
C TYR A 5 4.08 -58.67 6.61
N VAL A 6 3.16 -57.88 6.12
CA VAL A 6 3.49 -56.64 5.38
C VAL A 6 3.66 -55.54 6.41
N THR A 7 4.90 -55.09 6.58
CA THR A 7 5.21 -53.94 7.43
C THR A 7 5.06 -52.71 6.56
N CYS A 8 3.98 -51.93 6.78
CA CYS A 8 3.88 -50.58 6.21
C CYS A 8 4.86 -49.65 6.93
N VAL A 9 5.92 -49.26 6.23
CA VAL A 9 6.79 -48.16 6.67
C VAL A 9 6.07 -46.86 6.30
N VAL A 10 5.50 -46.20 7.30
CA VAL A 10 5.02 -44.82 7.16
C VAL A 10 6.26 -43.94 7.18
N ILE A 11 6.68 -43.49 6.00
CA ILE A 11 7.66 -42.41 5.88
C ILE A 11 6.92 -41.12 6.23
N ALA A 12 7.01 -40.74 7.51
CA ALA A 12 6.66 -39.38 7.92
C ALA A 12 7.70 -38.44 7.28
N GLY A 13 7.35 -37.90 6.12
CA GLY A 13 8.09 -36.79 5.53
C GLY A 13 7.99 -35.61 6.50
N ALA A 14 9.04 -35.35 7.28
CA ALA A 14 9.20 -34.10 7.97
C ALA A 14 9.24 -33.01 6.89
N VAL A 15 8.15 -32.27 6.72
CA VAL A 15 8.15 -30.97 6.04
C VAL A 15 9.00 -30.09 6.93
N SER A 16 10.30 -30.03 6.62
CA SER A 16 11.19 -29.04 7.18
C SER A 16 10.66 -27.69 6.67
N ALA A 17 9.90 -27.00 7.48
CA ALA A 17 9.63 -25.60 7.26
C ALA A 17 11.02 -24.93 7.19
N ARG A 18 11.43 -24.53 5.99
CA ARG A 18 12.62 -23.68 5.82
C ARG A 18 12.31 -22.43 6.65
N ALA A 19 13.01 -22.26 7.75
CA ALA A 19 13.00 -20.98 8.47
C ALA A 19 13.32 -19.91 7.43
N GLY A 20 12.45 -18.91 7.29
CA GLY A 20 12.66 -17.84 6.34
C GLY A 20 13.99 -17.15 6.60
N VAL A 21 14.62 -16.64 5.55
CA VAL A 21 15.90 -15.91 5.63
C VAL A 21 15.70 -14.61 6.44
N PHE A 22 14.50 -14.03 6.40
CA PHE A 22 14.13 -12.83 7.14
C PHE A 22 13.18 -13.13 8.28
N PRO A 23 13.25 -12.35 9.37
CA PRO A 23 12.22 -12.40 10.40
C PRO A 23 10.85 -12.15 9.76
N ASP A 24 9.87 -12.95 10.14
CA ASP A 24 8.50 -12.77 9.68
C ASP A 24 7.95 -11.40 10.12
N CYS A 25 8.42 -10.86 11.24
CA CYS A 25 7.94 -9.63 11.84
C CYS A 25 6.43 -9.66 12.14
N SER A 26 5.82 -10.84 12.12
CA SER A 26 4.43 -11.02 12.49
C SER A 26 4.26 -10.94 13.99
N TYR A 27 3.14 -10.39 14.39
CA TYR A 27 2.70 -10.39 15.77
C TYR A 27 2.45 -11.84 16.23
N SER A 28 2.94 -12.20 17.38
CA SER A 28 2.74 -13.56 17.90
C SER A 28 1.27 -13.82 18.23
N PRO A 29 0.70 -14.95 17.80
CA PRO A 29 -0.66 -15.34 18.17
C PRO A 29 -0.82 -15.38 19.70
N PRO A 30 -2.02 -15.05 20.22
CA PRO A 30 -2.28 -15.15 21.65
C PRO A 30 -2.19 -16.60 22.15
N PRO A 31 -1.86 -16.82 23.43
CA PRO A 31 -1.91 -18.15 24.02
C PRO A 31 -3.27 -18.81 23.79
N GLY A 32 -3.26 -20.06 23.30
CA GLY A 32 -4.47 -20.84 23.04
C GLY A 32 -5.12 -20.59 21.66
N TRP A 33 -4.59 -19.67 20.84
CA TRP A 33 -5.02 -19.55 19.44
C TRP A 33 -4.60 -20.80 18.65
N ASN A 34 -5.54 -21.35 17.90
CA ASN A 34 -5.33 -22.61 17.16
C ASN A 34 -5.58 -22.39 15.65
N PRO A 35 -4.55 -22.42 14.81
CA PRO A 35 -4.69 -22.29 13.36
C PRO A 35 -5.47 -23.45 12.72
N ALA A 36 -5.58 -24.59 13.40
CA ALA A 36 -6.35 -25.75 12.89
C ALA A 36 -7.87 -25.50 12.84
N ALA A 37 -8.37 -24.41 13.41
CA ALA A 37 -9.77 -24.01 13.30
C ALA A 37 -10.15 -23.42 11.93
N GLY A 38 -9.21 -23.34 10.98
CA GLY A 38 -9.44 -22.81 9.63
C GLY A 38 -9.11 -21.33 9.46
N ASP A 39 -8.60 -20.67 10.50
CA ASP A 39 -8.13 -19.31 10.40
C ASP A 39 -6.86 -19.25 9.52
N PRO A 40 -6.75 -18.28 8.61
CA PRO A 40 -5.54 -18.10 7.82
C PRO A 40 -4.34 -17.77 8.73
N VAL A 41 -3.17 -18.19 8.31
CA VAL A 41 -1.90 -17.78 8.92
C VAL A 41 -1.08 -17.07 7.88
N PHE A 42 -0.66 -15.85 8.19
CA PHE A 42 0.21 -15.09 7.31
C PHE A 42 1.58 -15.77 7.20
N VAL A 43 2.05 -15.90 5.98
CA VAL A 43 3.41 -16.35 5.67
C VAL A 43 4.08 -15.32 4.79
N LEU A 44 5.20 -14.79 5.25
CA LEU A 44 6.00 -13.84 4.46
C LEU A 44 6.54 -14.56 3.20
N SER A 45 6.04 -14.17 2.02
CA SER A 45 6.50 -14.70 0.74
C SER A 45 7.83 -14.07 0.39
N GLN A 46 8.95 -14.78 0.65
CA GLN A 46 10.33 -14.32 0.52
C GLN A 46 11.22 -15.24 -0.35
N ASP A 47 10.61 -16.15 -1.07
CA ASP A 47 11.30 -17.01 -2.05
C ASP A 47 11.51 -16.21 -3.35
N TYR A 48 12.30 -15.13 -3.25
CA TYR A 48 12.47 -14.15 -4.32
C TYR A 48 13.16 -14.75 -5.53
N PRO A 49 12.77 -14.34 -6.78
CA PRO A 49 13.43 -14.75 -8.01
C PRO A 49 14.92 -14.39 -7.99
N ALA A 50 15.78 -15.37 -8.31
CA ALA A 50 17.23 -15.15 -8.41
C ALA A 50 17.67 -14.57 -9.77
N THR A 51 16.83 -14.73 -10.81
CA THR A 51 17.08 -14.27 -12.18
C THR A 51 16.07 -13.22 -12.59
N ASP A 52 16.51 -12.28 -13.42
CA ASP A 52 15.65 -11.23 -13.95
C ASP A 52 14.50 -11.81 -14.76
N PRO A 53 13.24 -11.60 -14.34
CA PRO A 53 12.07 -12.14 -15.01
C PRO A 53 11.55 -11.23 -16.14
N SER A 54 12.19 -10.11 -16.46
CA SER A 54 11.66 -9.05 -17.36
C SER A 54 11.16 -9.60 -18.69
N SER A 55 11.84 -10.60 -19.27
CA SER A 55 11.46 -11.18 -20.56
C SER A 55 10.19 -12.06 -20.51
N SER A 56 9.75 -12.43 -19.31
CA SER A 56 8.58 -13.31 -19.09
C SER A 56 7.43 -12.62 -18.33
N LEU A 57 7.59 -11.36 -17.96
CA LEU A 57 6.52 -10.62 -17.29
C LEU A 57 5.37 -10.34 -18.25
N GLU A 58 4.20 -10.84 -17.90
CA GLU A 58 2.97 -10.51 -18.59
C GLU A 58 2.58 -9.06 -18.31
N GLN A 59 2.21 -8.33 -19.35
CA GLN A 59 1.85 -6.91 -19.28
C GLN A 59 0.57 -6.66 -20.10
N PRO A 60 -0.60 -7.18 -19.68
CA PRO A 60 -1.84 -7.04 -20.44
C PRO A 60 -2.28 -5.59 -20.67
N TRP A 61 -1.81 -4.66 -19.83
CA TRP A 61 -2.06 -3.22 -19.97
C TRP A 61 -1.18 -2.53 -21.01
N LYS A 62 -0.11 -3.17 -21.51
CA LYS A 62 0.93 -2.51 -22.34
C LYS A 62 0.41 -1.94 -23.65
N ALA A 63 -0.61 -2.59 -24.26
CA ALA A 63 -1.24 -2.11 -25.49
C ALA A 63 -2.22 -0.94 -25.28
N ILE A 64 -2.55 -0.61 -24.03
CA ILE A 64 -3.52 0.42 -23.69
C ILE A 64 -2.76 1.72 -23.39
N ASP A 65 -3.13 2.81 -24.06
CA ASP A 65 -2.63 4.13 -23.69
C ASP A 65 -3.39 4.64 -22.48
N PHE A 66 -2.74 4.67 -21.34
CA PHE A 66 -3.34 5.08 -20.07
C PHE A 66 -3.77 6.56 -20.05
N ARG A 67 -3.18 7.42 -20.88
CA ARG A 67 -3.57 8.83 -21.00
C ARG A 67 -4.93 8.99 -21.71
N GLN A 68 -5.22 8.09 -22.63
CA GLN A 68 -6.45 8.12 -23.43
C GLN A 68 -7.54 7.20 -22.86
N GLN A 69 -7.13 6.09 -22.24
CA GLN A 69 -8.01 5.04 -21.77
C GLN A 69 -7.66 4.63 -20.31
N PRO A 70 -7.65 5.57 -19.35
CA PRO A 70 -7.19 5.30 -17.99
C PRO A 70 -8.00 4.20 -17.29
N ALA A 71 -9.31 4.20 -17.44
CA ALA A 71 -10.16 3.17 -16.84
C ALA A 71 -9.89 1.77 -17.41
N ALA A 72 -9.67 1.66 -18.72
CA ALA A 72 -9.35 0.38 -19.36
C ALA A 72 -7.95 -0.13 -18.93
N TYR A 73 -6.98 0.78 -18.81
CA TYR A 73 -5.66 0.45 -18.29
C TYR A 73 -5.76 -0.09 -16.86
N MET A 74 -6.46 0.62 -15.99
CA MET A 74 -6.67 0.21 -14.60
C MET A 74 -7.39 -1.15 -14.52
N GLN A 75 -8.40 -1.38 -15.37
CA GLN A 75 -9.09 -2.67 -15.42
C GLN A 75 -8.14 -3.81 -15.78
N ALA A 76 -7.28 -3.64 -16.81
CA ALA A 76 -6.31 -4.66 -17.18
C ALA A 76 -5.29 -4.94 -16.05
N VAL A 77 -4.87 -3.91 -15.31
CA VAL A 77 -3.96 -4.06 -14.17
C VAL A 77 -4.64 -4.79 -13.00
N ILE A 78 -5.87 -4.44 -12.65
CA ILE A 78 -6.55 -5.08 -11.51
C ILE A 78 -6.94 -6.52 -11.84
N ASP A 79 -7.28 -6.83 -13.08
CA ASP A 79 -7.54 -8.20 -13.52
C ASP A 79 -6.29 -9.07 -13.36
N TYR A 80 -5.13 -8.56 -13.75
CA TYR A 80 -3.85 -9.20 -13.53
C TYR A 80 -3.54 -9.41 -12.04
N CYS A 81 -3.80 -8.41 -11.20
CA CYS A 81 -3.58 -8.50 -9.75
C CYS A 81 -4.50 -9.52 -9.07
N TYR A 82 -5.72 -9.67 -9.56
CA TYR A 82 -6.74 -10.52 -8.94
C TYR A 82 -6.72 -11.98 -9.43
N GLU A 83 -6.10 -12.24 -10.57
CA GLU A 83 -6.02 -13.57 -11.15
C GLU A 83 -5.29 -14.54 -10.20
N GLY A 84 -5.99 -15.61 -9.83
CA GLY A 84 -5.52 -16.62 -8.88
C GLY A 84 -5.45 -16.17 -7.42
N ASN A 85 -5.58 -14.87 -7.13
CA ASN A 85 -5.56 -14.36 -5.76
C ASN A 85 -6.92 -14.45 -5.07
N LEU A 86 -8.02 -14.35 -5.82
CA LEU A 86 -9.37 -14.45 -5.25
C LEU A 86 -9.64 -15.83 -4.63
N GLU A 87 -9.15 -16.89 -5.27
CA GLU A 87 -9.35 -18.27 -4.85
C GLU A 87 -8.58 -18.62 -3.58
N VAL A 88 -7.51 -17.89 -3.29
CA VAL A 88 -6.63 -18.10 -2.13
C VAL A 88 -6.71 -16.97 -1.12
N GLU A 89 -7.71 -16.10 -1.23
CA GLU A 89 -7.89 -14.95 -0.32
C GLU A 89 -6.62 -14.10 -0.16
N PHE A 90 -5.95 -13.86 -1.28
CA PHE A 90 -4.72 -13.05 -1.37
C PHE A 90 -3.52 -13.58 -0.58
N ARG A 91 -3.49 -14.88 -0.25
CA ARG A 91 -2.24 -15.52 0.19
C ARG A 91 -1.31 -15.68 -1.00
N GLY A 92 -0.40 -14.73 -1.15
CA GLY A 92 0.44 -14.60 -2.34
C GLY A 92 1.29 -15.84 -2.65
N GLN A 93 1.69 -16.60 -1.65
CA GLN A 93 2.45 -17.85 -1.80
C GLN A 93 1.61 -19.01 -2.39
N ASP A 94 0.28 -18.96 -2.23
CA ASP A 94 -0.66 -20.01 -2.62
C ASP A 94 -1.32 -19.74 -3.98
N ASN A 95 -1.05 -18.59 -4.62
CA ASN A 95 -1.63 -18.25 -5.90
C ASN A 95 -1.22 -19.28 -6.98
N PRO A 96 -2.18 -19.96 -7.64
CA PRO A 96 -1.88 -21.02 -8.58
C PRO A 96 -1.39 -20.51 -9.96
N THR A 97 -1.62 -19.23 -10.27
CA THR A 97 -1.28 -18.64 -11.57
C THR A 97 0.09 -18.00 -11.56
N ARG A 98 0.38 -17.18 -10.54
CA ARG A 98 1.68 -16.51 -10.38
C ARG A 98 2.00 -16.28 -8.91
N LYS A 99 3.28 -16.36 -8.57
CA LYS A 99 3.72 -16.02 -7.22
C LYS A 99 3.67 -14.52 -6.99
N TRP A 100 3.28 -14.16 -5.77
CA TRP A 100 3.37 -12.81 -5.24
C TRP A 100 4.31 -12.79 -4.04
N TYR A 101 4.97 -11.65 -3.83
CA TYR A 101 6.04 -11.51 -2.85
C TYR A 101 5.74 -10.34 -1.92
N HIS A 102 6.27 -10.41 -0.69
CA HIS A 102 6.17 -9.36 0.31
C HIS A 102 7.53 -8.74 0.57
N ALA A 103 7.58 -7.44 0.84
CA ALA A 103 8.79 -6.80 1.32
C ALA A 103 9.06 -7.19 2.78
N PRO A 104 10.31 -7.51 3.18
CA PRO A 104 10.64 -7.85 4.55
C PRO A 104 10.75 -6.60 5.44
N TRP A 105 10.88 -6.82 6.75
CA TRP A 105 11.13 -5.79 7.76
C TRP A 105 10.07 -4.68 7.88
N LEU A 106 8.85 -4.91 7.42
CA LEU A 106 7.75 -3.99 7.67
C LEU A 106 7.19 -4.23 9.07
N HIS A 107 7.22 -3.21 9.91
CA HIS A 107 6.71 -3.22 11.28
C HIS A 107 7.29 -4.34 12.17
N PRO A 108 8.56 -4.30 12.55
CA PRO A 108 9.16 -5.25 13.47
C PRO A 108 8.66 -5.08 14.91
N GLY A 109 8.81 -6.14 15.73
CA GLY A 109 8.49 -6.10 17.16
C GLY A 109 6.99 -6.20 17.47
N THR A 110 6.58 -5.66 18.62
CA THR A 110 5.20 -5.72 19.12
C THR A 110 4.18 -5.03 18.20
N ASN A 111 4.64 -4.16 17.32
CA ASN A 111 3.85 -3.51 16.27
C ASN A 111 3.99 -4.20 14.91
N GLY A 112 4.41 -5.44 14.89
CA GLY A 112 4.62 -6.25 13.70
C GLY A 112 3.41 -6.39 12.80
N ARG A 113 3.56 -7.14 11.73
CA ARG A 113 2.42 -7.55 10.90
C ARG A 113 1.42 -8.33 11.73
N GLU A 114 0.17 -8.14 11.44
CA GLU A 114 -0.89 -8.97 11.99
C GLU A 114 -0.73 -10.41 11.47
N PHE A 115 -0.92 -11.41 12.34
CA PHE A 115 -0.49 -12.79 12.08
C PHE A 115 -1.44 -13.62 11.21
N THR A 116 -2.65 -13.14 10.92
CA THR A 116 -3.59 -13.90 10.08
C THR A 116 -3.47 -13.51 8.60
N HIS A 117 -3.38 -12.22 8.28
CA HIS A 117 -3.36 -11.71 6.92
C HIS A 117 -2.13 -10.84 6.60
N GLY A 118 -1.22 -10.66 7.56
CA GLY A 118 -0.02 -9.83 7.38
C GLY A 118 -0.31 -8.34 7.29
N LEU A 119 -1.45 -7.90 7.81
CA LEU A 119 -1.85 -6.50 7.78
C LEU A 119 -0.92 -5.63 8.62
N THR A 120 -0.59 -4.47 8.09
CA THR A 120 0.17 -3.41 8.77
C THR A 120 -0.73 -2.20 9.00
N GLY A 121 -0.45 -1.42 10.05
CA GLY A 121 -1.24 -0.22 10.34
C GLY A 121 -1.00 0.87 9.29
N GLU A 122 -2.07 1.54 8.91
CA GLU A 122 -2.10 2.68 8.01
C GLU A 122 -2.65 3.93 8.74
N ARG A 123 -2.68 5.05 8.03
CA ARG A 123 -3.24 6.29 8.53
C ARG A 123 -4.70 6.12 8.99
N LEU A 124 -5.07 6.80 10.07
CA LEU A 124 -6.47 6.92 10.48
C LEU A 124 -7.26 7.70 9.42
N SER A 125 -8.43 7.19 9.03
CA SER A 125 -9.45 8.01 8.37
C SER A 125 -10.12 8.91 9.42
N ARG A 126 -10.21 10.20 9.11
CA ARG A 126 -10.77 11.19 10.03
C ARG A 126 -12.29 11.23 9.93
N THR A 127 -12.94 11.78 10.93
CA THR A 127 -14.37 12.11 10.89
C THR A 127 -14.72 12.87 9.61
N GLY A 128 -15.78 12.45 8.92
CA GLY A 128 -16.25 13.07 7.69
C GLY A 128 -15.33 12.95 6.48
N GLU A 129 -14.32 12.08 6.50
CA GLU A 129 -13.36 11.98 5.41
C GLU A 129 -13.81 11.03 4.29
N LEU A 130 -14.47 9.93 4.66
CA LEU A 130 -14.94 8.92 3.72
C LEU A 130 -16.40 9.11 3.32
N ALA A 131 -17.24 9.59 4.24
CA ALA A 131 -18.66 9.85 4.00
C ALA A 131 -19.17 10.92 4.96
N ALA A 132 -20.25 11.62 4.57
CA ALA A 132 -20.90 12.64 5.43
C ALA A 132 -21.43 12.05 6.74
N THR A 133 -21.80 10.79 6.72
CA THR A 133 -22.30 10.04 7.88
C THR A 133 -21.22 9.54 8.82
N GLN A 134 -19.96 9.66 8.44
CA GLN A 134 -18.83 9.24 9.27
C GLN A 134 -18.61 10.19 10.44
N SER A 135 -19.06 9.79 11.62
CA SER A 135 -18.96 10.59 12.86
C SER A 135 -17.67 10.36 13.66
N ASN A 136 -16.91 9.29 13.37
CA ASN A 136 -15.69 8.93 14.08
C ASN A 136 -14.53 8.69 13.11
N GLY A 137 -13.29 8.81 13.61
CA GLY A 137 -12.12 8.30 12.91
C GLY A 137 -12.05 6.78 13.03
N PHE A 138 -11.51 6.13 11.99
CA PHE A 138 -11.32 4.67 11.96
C PHE A 138 -9.87 4.31 11.63
N ARG A 139 -9.40 3.23 12.26
CA ARG A 139 -8.10 2.64 11.94
C ARG A 139 -8.18 1.91 10.60
N ASN A 140 -7.12 2.05 9.83
CA ASN A 140 -6.95 1.37 8.55
C ASN A 140 -5.72 0.48 8.58
N PHE A 141 -5.73 -0.55 7.75
CA PHE A 141 -4.69 -1.58 7.70
C PHE A 141 -4.48 -2.01 6.26
N ALA A 142 -3.27 -2.40 5.92
CA ALA A 142 -2.97 -2.83 4.57
C ALA A 142 -1.99 -4.00 4.49
N VAL A 143 -2.07 -4.73 3.39
CA VAL A 143 -1.06 -5.70 2.96
C VAL A 143 -0.67 -5.40 1.51
N GLY A 144 0.63 -5.37 1.23
CA GLY A 144 1.18 -5.11 -0.09
C GLY A 144 1.84 -6.34 -0.69
N LEU A 145 1.64 -6.54 -1.98
CA LEU A 145 2.15 -7.67 -2.75
C LEU A 145 2.86 -7.17 -4.01
N TYR A 146 3.94 -7.87 -4.40
CA TYR A 146 4.71 -7.59 -5.61
C TYR A 146 4.71 -8.81 -6.53
N ASN A 147 4.64 -8.59 -7.84
CA ASN A 147 4.85 -9.67 -8.82
C ASN A 147 6.33 -10.10 -8.88
N ALA A 148 6.67 -11.03 -9.79
CA ALA A 148 8.03 -11.55 -9.92
C ALA A 148 9.07 -10.45 -10.20
N GLY A 149 8.74 -9.41 -10.95
CA GLY A 149 9.63 -8.26 -11.18
C GLY A 149 9.96 -7.52 -9.88
N GLY A 150 8.93 -7.27 -9.06
CA GLY A 150 9.12 -6.66 -7.74
C GLY A 150 9.87 -7.58 -6.79
N GLY A 151 9.51 -8.87 -6.75
CA GLY A 151 10.22 -9.87 -5.95
C GLY A 151 11.70 -9.96 -6.30
N TYR A 152 12.05 -9.92 -7.58
CA TYR A 152 13.44 -9.91 -8.04
C TYR A 152 14.24 -8.72 -7.48
N THR A 153 13.68 -7.52 -7.58
CA THR A 153 14.35 -6.32 -7.04
C THR A 153 14.49 -6.38 -5.53
N ILE A 154 13.42 -6.77 -4.82
CA ILE A 154 13.45 -6.96 -3.36
C ILE A 154 14.54 -7.97 -2.99
N GLY A 155 14.61 -9.12 -3.67
CA GLY A 155 15.62 -10.15 -3.43
C GLY A 155 17.06 -9.65 -3.67
N ARG A 156 17.28 -8.76 -4.61
CA ARG A 156 18.59 -8.14 -4.87
C ARG A 156 18.99 -7.13 -3.80
N VAL A 157 18.06 -6.29 -3.37
CA VAL A 157 18.29 -5.34 -2.28
C VAL A 157 18.62 -6.09 -0.99
N TRP A 158 17.93 -7.18 -0.74
CA TRP A 158 18.05 -8.00 0.47
C TRP A 158 18.90 -9.28 0.27
N ALA A 159 19.82 -9.29 -0.71
CA ALA A 159 20.72 -10.44 -0.93
C ALA A 159 21.57 -10.77 0.30
N ASP A 160 21.97 -9.74 1.06
CA ASP A 160 22.45 -9.86 2.44
C ASP A 160 21.38 -9.34 3.39
N PRO A 161 20.75 -10.22 4.20
CA PRO A 161 19.69 -9.82 5.13
C PRO A 161 20.13 -8.81 6.21
N ASN A 162 21.43 -8.71 6.47
CA ASN A 162 21.97 -7.81 7.49
C ASN A 162 22.45 -6.48 6.90
N HIS A 163 22.73 -6.45 5.59
CA HIS A 163 23.26 -5.28 4.89
C HIS A 163 22.51 -5.05 3.57
N PRO A 164 21.29 -4.54 3.60
CA PRO A 164 20.51 -4.29 2.39
C PRO A 164 21.20 -3.27 1.50
N ASP A 165 21.29 -3.58 0.19
CA ASP A 165 21.94 -2.73 -0.80
C ASP A 165 20.92 -1.89 -1.58
N ALA A 166 20.73 -0.66 -1.17
CA ALA A 166 19.82 0.30 -1.82
C ALA A 166 20.16 0.54 -3.30
N SER A 167 21.42 0.36 -3.71
CA SER A 167 21.83 0.55 -5.12
C SER A 167 21.22 -0.48 -6.08
N LYS A 168 20.62 -1.54 -5.57
CA LYS A 168 19.93 -2.59 -6.33
C LYS A 168 18.43 -2.36 -6.51
N ALA A 169 17.91 -1.25 -6.01
CA ALA A 169 16.47 -0.95 -6.00
C ALA A 169 15.93 -0.48 -7.37
N ALA A 170 16.41 -1.03 -8.47
CA ALA A 170 15.88 -0.77 -9.80
C ALA A 170 14.86 -1.83 -10.19
N PHE A 171 13.58 -1.45 -10.27
CA PHE A 171 12.51 -2.35 -10.68
C PHE A 171 12.44 -2.46 -12.20
N PRO A 172 12.36 -3.67 -12.76
CA PRO A 172 12.23 -3.86 -14.20
C PRO A 172 10.85 -3.40 -14.71
N GLU A 173 10.80 -3.04 -15.99
CA GLU A 173 9.56 -2.79 -16.74
C GLU A 173 8.58 -3.94 -16.56
N GLY A 174 7.29 -3.65 -16.33
CA GLY A 174 6.27 -4.66 -16.06
C GLY A 174 6.22 -5.14 -14.60
N THR A 175 7.03 -4.57 -13.70
CA THR A 175 6.80 -4.75 -12.26
C THR A 175 5.44 -4.22 -11.89
N VAL A 176 4.71 -5.00 -11.10
CA VAL A 176 3.45 -4.60 -10.46
C VAL A 176 3.54 -4.79 -8.97
N ALA A 177 3.16 -3.77 -8.24
CA ALA A 177 2.82 -3.86 -6.83
C ALA A 177 1.35 -3.52 -6.64
N PHE A 178 0.65 -4.21 -5.75
CA PHE A 178 -0.67 -3.79 -5.33
C PHE A 178 -0.81 -3.90 -3.81
N LYS A 179 -1.71 -3.10 -3.27
CA LYS A 179 -1.97 -3.02 -1.83
C LYS A 179 -3.48 -3.12 -1.61
N LEU A 180 -3.89 -4.08 -0.79
CA LEU A 180 -5.25 -4.14 -0.27
C LEU A 180 -5.30 -3.34 1.02
N LEU A 181 -6.22 -2.38 1.11
CA LEU A 181 -6.40 -1.54 2.27
C LEU A 181 -7.79 -1.74 2.86
N PHE A 182 -7.80 -2.05 4.15
CA PHE A 182 -8.99 -2.34 4.93
C PHE A 182 -9.23 -1.27 5.99
N THR A 183 -10.49 -1.09 6.37
CA THR A 183 -10.91 -0.16 7.41
C THR A 183 -11.77 -0.85 8.46
N MET A 184 -11.76 -0.33 9.68
CA MET A 184 -12.71 -0.72 10.73
C MET A 184 -14.06 0.00 10.60
N ALA A 185 -14.22 0.93 9.66
CA ALA A 185 -15.49 1.61 9.42
C ALA A 185 -16.60 0.60 9.04
N THR A 186 -17.82 0.91 9.47
CA THR A 186 -19.01 0.13 9.14
C THR A 186 -19.84 0.82 8.07
N LYS A 187 -20.76 0.07 7.46
CA LYS A 187 -21.71 0.64 6.49
C LYS A 187 -22.60 1.75 7.04
N ASP A 188 -22.85 1.73 8.35
CA ASP A 188 -23.67 2.79 8.99
C ASP A 188 -22.93 4.12 9.03
N GLN A 189 -21.60 4.07 9.01
CA GLN A 189 -20.71 5.24 8.97
C GLN A 189 -20.29 5.61 7.54
N VAL A 190 -20.10 4.60 6.69
CA VAL A 190 -19.63 4.73 5.30
C VAL A 190 -20.50 3.84 4.41
N PRO A 191 -21.64 4.35 3.91
CA PRO A 191 -22.68 3.56 3.27
C PRO A 191 -22.24 2.72 2.07
N TYR A 192 -21.30 3.19 1.29
CA TYR A 192 -20.80 2.44 0.13
C TYR A 192 -19.99 1.18 0.52
N LEU A 193 -19.69 0.96 1.81
CA LEU A 193 -19.07 -0.27 2.31
C LEU A 193 -20.08 -1.39 2.59
N ASP A 194 -21.35 -1.22 2.28
CA ASP A 194 -22.34 -2.30 2.46
C ASP A 194 -22.01 -3.47 1.54
N GLY A 195 -21.82 -4.66 2.11
CA GLY A 195 -21.39 -5.86 1.37
C GLY A 195 -19.91 -5.95 1.04
N ALA A 196 -19.06 -5.04 1.55
CA ALA A 196 -17.62 -5.11 1.35
C ALA A 196 -17.03 -6.43 1.87
N PRO A 197 -16.02 -7.01 1.17
CA PRO A 197 -15.26 -8.13 1.69
C PRO A 197 -14.76 -7.86 3.12
N GLU A 198 -14.99 -8.80 4.02
CA GLU A 198 -14.57 -8.69 5.42
C GLU A 198 -13.50 -9.73 5.73
N TRP A 199 -12.45 -9.31 6.42
CA TRP A 199 -11.53 -10.19 7.11
C TRP A 199 -11.69 -10.05 8.62
N ILE A 200 -11.45 -11.14 9.33
CA ILE A 200 -11.27 -11.13 10.78
C ILE A 200 -9.77 -11.11 11.04
N ALA A 201 -9.28 -10.01 11.60
CA ALA A 201 -7.87 -9.76 11.80
C ALA A 201 -7.59 -9.36 13.24
N ASP A 202 -6.44 -9.77 13.79
CA ASP A 202 -5.99 -9.32 15.11
C ASP A 202 -5.31 -7.95 14.99
N THR A 203 -6.09 -6.90 14.99
CA THR A 203 -5.65 -5.51 14.87
C THR A 203 -5.34 -4.86 16.22
N GLU A 204 -5.72 -5.49 17.32
CA GLU A 204 -5.44 -5.03 18.68
C GLU A 204 -4.09 -5.58 19.15
N ARG A 205 -3.07 -4.74 19.11
CA ARG A 205 -1.68 -5.10 19.42
C ARG A 205 -1.34 -4.90 20.90
N SER A 206 -2.23 -5.28 21.79
CA SER A 206 -2.01 -5.17 23.22
C SER A 206 -1.60 -6.52 23.79
N ASN A 207 -0.69 -6.47 24.79
CA ASN A 207 -0.33 -7.65 25.57
C ASN A 207 -1.41 -8.04 26.60
N ASP A 208 -2.53 -7.32 26.63
CA ASP A 208 -3.65 -7.62 27.53
C ASP A 208 -4.43 -8.82 27.02
N ALA A 209 -4.34 -9.95 27.73
CA ALA A 209 -5.04 -11.18 27.41
C ALA A 209 -6.58 -11.06 27.48
N ASN A 210 -7.12 -10.00 28.09
CA ASN A 210 -8.55 -9.74 28.21
C ASN A 210 -9.11 -8.89 27.06
N GLN A 211 -8.28 -8.37 26.15
CA GLN A 211 -8.78 -7.64 24.99
C GLN A 211 -9.43 -8.57 23.98
N ILE A 212 -10.55 -8.12 23.44
CA ILE A 212 -11.23 -8.82 22.34
C ILE A 212 -10.30 -8.78 21.12
N ARG A 213 -9.83 -9.95 20.72
CA ARG A 213 -9.00 -10.15 19.54
C ARG A 213 -9.89 -10.60 18.38
N GLY A 214 -9.52 -10.24 17.17
CA GLY A 214 -10.28 -10.54 15.98
C GLY A 214 -11.32 -9.47 15.67
N ASN A 215 -10.86 -8.36 15.10
CA ASN A 215 -11.73 -7.30 14.60
C ASN A 215 -12.13 -7.56 13.15
N LYS A 216 -13.35 -7.20 12.81
CA LYS A 216 -13.77 -7.14 11.41
C LYS A 216 -13.14 -5.91 10.75
N VAL A 217 -12.40 -6.16 9.67
CA VAL A 217 -11.90 -5.13 8.78
C VAL A 217 -12.49 -5.33 7.39
N ARG A 218 -12.84 -4.24 6.70
CA ARG A 218 -13.55 -4.24 5.42
C ARG A 218 -12.68 -3.65 4.33
N LEU A 219 -12.71 -4.28 3.16
CA LEU A 219 -12.01 -3.72 2.00
C LEU A 219 -12.55 -2.33 1.70
N LEU A 220 -11.66 -1.35 1.70
CA LEU A 220 -11.98 0.04 1.40
C LEU A 220 -11.35 0.49 0.10
N GLN A 221 -10.07 0.15 -0.11
CA GLN A 221 -9.23 0.68 -1.18
C GLN A 221 -8.31 -0.40 -1.71
N VAL A 222 -8.02 -0.36 -2.99
CA VAL A 222 -6.96 -1.15 -3.61
C VAL A 222 -6.06 -0.20 -4.39
N ASP A 223 -4.79 -0.14 -4.03
CA ASP A 223 -3.80 0.64 -4.75
C ASP A 223 -2.99 -0.26 -5.68
N VAL A 224 -2.65 0.24 -6.84
CA VAL A 224 -1.78 -0.43 -7.81
C VAL A 224 -0.66 0.50 -8.23
N ALA A 225 0.54 -0.05 -8.41
CA ALA A 225 1.69 0.63 -8.96
C ALA A 225 2.30 -0.24 -10.06
N VAL A 226 2.50 0.33 -11.23
CA VAL A 226 2.99 -0.37 -12.42
C VAL A 226 4.24 0.33 -12.93
N LYS A 227 5.33 -0.42 -13.07
CA LYS A 227 6.52 0.07 -13.78
C LYS A 227 6.24 0.06 -15.28
N ASP A 228 5.92 1.24 -15.81
CA ASP A 228 5.59 1.49 -17.20
C ASP A 228 6.35 2.73 -17.68
N ASN A 229 7.40 2.53 -18.45
CA ASN A 229 8.34 3.56 -18.86
C ASN A 229 7.72 4.65 -19.79
N ARG A 230 6.45 4.55 -20.10
CA ARG A 230 5.69 5.63 -20.77
C ARG A 230 5.27 6.75 -19.82
N SER A 231 5.39 6.53 -18.51
CA SER A 231 5.12 7.54 -17.48
C SER A 231 6.10 8.70 -17.52
N SER A 232 5.69 9.87 -17.05
CA SER A 232 6.53 11.05 -16.88
C SER A 232 7.36 11.02 -15.58
N GLU A 233 7.05 10.07 -14.67
CA GLU A 233 7.58 10.02 -13.31
C GLU A 233 8.33 8.71 -13.06
N GLY A 234 9.64 8.69 -13.21
CA GLY A 234 10.50 7.55 -12.89
C GLY A 234 10.12 6.23 -13.57
N GLY A 235 9.22 6.25 -14.56
CA GLY A 235 8.64 5.07 -15.17
C GLY A 235 7.54 4.41 -14.34
N TRP A 236 6.88 5.10 -13.43
CA TRP A 236 5.81 4.53 -12.61
C TRP A 236 4.44 5.15 -12.91
N VAL A 237 3.42 4.30 -12.96
CA VAL A 237 2.00 4.66 -13.04
C VAL A 237 1.32 4.14 -11.77
N PHE A 238 0.64 5.02 -11.04
CA PHE A 238 -0.07 4.69 -9.81
C PHE A 238 -1.57 4.83 -10.00
N GLY A 239 -2.33 3.88 -9.52
CA GLY A 239 -3.79 3.90 -9.56
C GLY A 239 -4.41 3.46 -8.26
N THR A 240 -5.61 3.97 -8.00
CA THR A 240 -6.39 3.61 -6.82
C THR A 240 -7.80 3.23 -7.22
N PHE A 241 -8.28 2.14 -6.64
CA PHE A 241 -9.68 1.73 -6.66
C PHE A 241 -10.29 1.89 -5.27
N GLN A 242 -11.57 2.10 -5.22
CA GLN A 242 -12.37 2.13 -4.01
C GLN A 242 -13.44 1.06 -4.07
N PHE A 243 -13.72 0.40 -2.93
CA PHE A 243 -14.90 -0.45 -2.83
C PHE A 243 -16.17 0.40 -3.04
N ASP A 244 -17.10 -0.12 -3.82
CA ASP A 244 -18.33 0.58 -4.21
C ASP A 244 -19.46 -0.45 -4.41
N ASN A 245 -20.38 -0.51 -3.48
CA ASN A 245 -21.53 -1.42 -3.54
C ASN A 245 -22.49 -1.10 -4.70
N GLY A 246 -22.35 0.04 -5.34
CA GLY A 246 -23.10 0.40 -6.56
C GLY A 246 -22.61 -0.34 -7.82
N VAL A 247 -21.44 -0.97 -7.76
CA VAL A 247 -20.89 -1.72 -8.88
C VAL A 247 -21.50 -3.11 -8.95
N ALA A 248 -22.13 -3.45 -10.06
CA ALA A 248 -22.59 -4.82 -10.32
C ALA A 248 -21.41 -5.73 -10.66
N ALA A 249 -21.15 -6.73 -9.84
CA ALA A 249 -20.06 -7.67 -10.05
C ALA A 249 -20.40 -9.08 -9.57
N GLN A 250 -19.67 -10.10 -10.07
CA GLN A 250 -19.89 -11.51 -9.71
C GLN A 250 -19.50 -11.83 -8.25
N THR A 251 -18.55 -11.10 -7.71
CA THR A 251 -18.07 -11.26 -6.33
C THR A 251 -17.90 -9.89 -5.67
N PRO A 252 -18.03 -9.80 -4.34
CA PRO A 252 -17.78 -8.53 -3.62
C PRO A 252 -16.38 -7.96 -3.86
N TRP A 253 -15.37 -8.80 -4.06
CA TRP A 253 -14.01 -8.35 -4.38
C TRP A 253 -13.91 -7.55 -5.68
N ARG A 254 -14.83 -7.79 -6.61
CA ARG A 254 -14.91 -7.08 -7.90
C ARG A 254 -15.83 -5.85 -7.85
N GLN A 255 -16.48 -5.58 -6.71
CA GLN A 255 -17.27 -4.36 -6.50
C GLN A 255 -16.35 -3.20 -6.14
N ILE A 256 -15.47 -2.86 -7.07
CA ILE A 256 -14.52 -1.75 -6.92
C ILE A 256 -14.64 -0.82 -8.12
N THR A 257 -14.52 0.47 -7.85
CA THR A 257 -14.52 1.50 -8.88
C THR A 257 -13.15 2.17 -8.95
N PRO A 258 -12.58 2.40 -10.15
CA PRO A 258 -11.35 3.17 -10.25
C PRO A 258 -11.60 4.61 -9.79
N VAL A 259 -10.70 5.14 -8.99
CA VAL A 259 -10.79 6.50 -8.44
C VAL A 259 -9.87 7.44 -9.17
N THR A 260 -8.62 7.02 -9.38
CA THR A 260 -7.58 7.84 -9.98
C THR A 260 -6.51 7.01 -10.64
N LEU A 261 -5.86 7.59 -11.65
CA LEU A 261 -4.62 7.11 -12.24
C LEU A 261 -3.65 8.28 -12.37
N MET A 262 -2.39 8.12 -11.95
CA MET A 262 -1.33 9.12 -12.05
C MET A 262 -0.13 8.58 -12.82
N TRP A 263 0.47 9.45 -13.67
CA TRP A 263 1.68 9.14 -14.44
C TRP A 263 2.72 10.26 -14.41
N GLY A 264 2.47 11.30 -13.60
CA GLY A 264 3.37 12.40 -13.32
C GLY A 264 2.82 13.29 -12.21
N ASN A 265 3.59 14.27 -11.80
CA ASN A 265 3.30 15.15 -10.66
C ASN A 265 2.88 16.58 -11.06
N ASP A 266 2.75 16.92 -12.34
CA ASP A 266 2.44 18.29 -12.78
C ASP A 266 3.30 19.35 -12.04
N PRO A 267 4.62 19.39 -12.21
CA PRO A 267 5.57 19.99 -11.26
C PRO A 267 5.45 21.50 -11.05
N THR A 268 4.68 22.19 -11.88
CA THR A 268 4.42 23.64 -11.76
C THR A 268 3.00 23.96 -11.30
N PHE A 269 2.16 22.94 -11.11
CA PHE A 269 0.75 23.11 -10.81
C PHE A 269 0.52 23.30 -9.31
N THR A 270 -0.16 24.38 -8.91
CA THR A 270 -0.43 24.75 -7.51
C THR A 270 -1.93 24.89 -7.26
N PRO A 271 -2.40 24.97 -6.02
CA PRO A 271 -3.80 25.29 -5.72
C PRO A 271 -4.29 26.58 -6.38
N ALA A 272 -3.42 27.56 -6.60
CA ALA A 272 -3.77 28.82 -7.29
C ALA A 272 -4.10 28.62 -8.79
N ASN A 273 -3.58 27.54 -9.40
CA ASN A 273 -3.88 27.19 -10.79
C ASN A 273 -5.12 26.29 -10.93
N TYR A 274 -5.61 25.70 -9.83
CA TYR A 274 -6.69 24.74 -9.85
C TYR A 274 -8.04 25.41 -9.98
N ASP A 275 -8.67 25.25 -11.14
CA ASP A 275 -10.05 25.68 -11.42
C ASP A 275 -10.74 24.65 -12.34
N PRO A 276 -11.36 23.61 -11.78
CA PRO A 276 -11.99 22.57 -12.57
C PRO A 276 -13.19 23.08 -13.41
N ALA A 277 -13.83 24.19 -13.01
CA ALA A 277 -14.91 24.78 -13.79
C ALA A 277 -14.42 25.40 -15.10
N GLN A 278 -13.16 25.80 -15.16
CA GLN A 278 -12.52 26.32 -16.35
C GLN A 278 -11.59 25.27 -17.04
N GLY A 279 -11.60 24.03 -16.56
CA GLY A 279 -10.75 22.97 -17.09
C GLY A 279 -9.27 23.05 -16.64
N HIS A 280 -8.95 23.92 -15.68
CA HIS A 280 -7.62 24.02 -15.10
C HIS A 280 -7.46 22.93 -14.03
N ILE A 281 -7.04 21.76 -14.46
CA ILE A 281 -6.81 20.56 -13.64
C ILE A 281 -5.43 19.98 -13.93
N PRO A 282 -4.86 19.16 -13.04
CA PRO A 282 -3.63 18.41 -13.34
C PRO A 282 -3.75 17.60 -14.63
N GLN A 283 -2.71 17.60 -15.44
CA GLN A 283 -2.68 16.95 -16.76
C GLN A 283 -2.02 15.58 -16.74
N GLU A 284 -1.28 15.27 -15.67
CA GLU A 284 -0.59 13.99 -15.48
C GLU A 284 -1.33 13.09 -14.50
N SER A 285 -2.62 13.39 -14.25
CA SER A 285 -3.56 12.61 -13.44
C SER A 285 -4.91 12.51 -14.15
N TRP A 286 -5.55 11.35 -13.98
CA TRP A 286 -6.96 11.17 -14.27
C TRP A 286 -7.72 10.91 -12.98
N ILE A 287 -8.84 11.61 -12.79
CA ILE A 287 -9.73 11.44 -11.65
C ILE A 287 -11.10 11.00 -12.16
N ASN A 288 -11.62 9.90 -11.61
CA ASN A 288 -12.98 9.47 -11.90
C ASN A 288 -14.01 10.24 -11.06
N GLY A 289 -14.61 11.25 -11.63
CA GLY A 289 -15.60 12.07 -10.96
C GLY A 289 -16.88 11.33 -10.51
N ALA A 290 -17.10 10.10 -11.01
CA ALA A 290 -18.24 9.26 -10.61
C ALA A 290 -17.95 8.39 -9.36
N ALA A 291 -16.71 8.31 -8.90
CA ALA A 291 -16.36 7.51 -7.73
C ALA A 291 -17.00 8.12 -6.45
N PRO A 292 -17.57 7.29 -5.53
CA PRO A 292 -18.32 7.78 -4.36
C PRO A 292 -17.57 8.81 -3.51
N VAL A 293 -16.30 8.57 -3.22
CA VAL A 293 -15.50 9.50 -2.40
C VAL A 293 -15.19 10.80 -3.14
N VAL A 294 -15.01 10.76 -4.45
CA VAL A 294 -14.76 11.96 -5.27
C VAL A 294 -16.00 12.82 -5.33
N VAL A 295 -17.17 12.20 -5.58
CA VAL A 295 -18.48 12.89 -5.56
C VAL A 295 -18.71 13.51 -4.19
N TYR A 296 -18.46 12.78 -3.11
CA TYR A 296 -18.60 13.29 -1.75
C TYR A 296 -17.67 14.48 -1.49
N ARG A 297 -16.36 14.35 -1.79
CA ARG A 297 -15.40 15.43 -1.56
C ARG A 297 -15.63 16.65 -2.42
N SER A 298 -16.09 16.48 -3.65
CA SER A 298 -16.43 17.62 -4.53
C SER A 298 -17.64 18.42 -4.04
N GLY A 299 -18.54 17.79 -3.29
CA GLY A 299 -19.71 18.43 -2.67
C GLY A 299 -19.44 19.15 -1.36
N LEU A 300 -18.23 19.01 -0.76
CA LEU A 300 -17.87 19.72 0.45
C LEU A 300 -17.70 21.22 0.19
N PRO A 301 -18.15 22.10 1.13
CA PRO A 301 -17.85 23.51 1.04
C PRO A 301 -16.34 23.71 1.03
N GLN A 302 -15.84 24.37 0.01
CA GLN A 302 -14.42 24.71 -0.10
C GLN A 302 -14.03 25.58 1.09
N SER A 303 -13.23 25.05 2.01
CA SER A 303 -12.50 25.90 2.92
C SER A 303 -11.38 26.56 2.13
N SER A 304 -11.08 27.81 2.46
CA SER A 304 -10.20 28.72 1.72
C SER A 304 -8.74 28.26 1.51
N THR A 305 -8.41 27.03 1.83
CA THR A 305 -7.01 26.56 1.90
C THR A 305 -6.66 25.33 1.07
N ALA A 306 -7.61 24.61 0.51
CA ALA A 306 -7.33 23.55 -0.48
C ALA A 306 -8.60 23.16 -1.26
N PRO A 307 -8.54 22.97 -2.58
CA PRO A 307 -9.57 22.30 -3.32
C PRO A 307 -9.70 20.85 -2.79
N HIS A 308 -10.90 20.47 -2.40
CA HIS A 308 -11.18 19.17 -1.77
C HIS A 308 -11.34 18.05 -2.79
N VAL A 309 -10.37 17.90 -3.64
CA VAL A 309 -10.13 16.69 -4.43
C VAL A 309 -9.12 15.83 -3.71
N LEU A 310 -8.92 14.61 -4.18
CA LEU A 310 -8.19 13.58 -3.47
C LEU A 310 -6.81 14.00 -2.97
N GLY A 311 -5.98 14.60 -3.84
CA GLY A 311 -4.64 15.05 -3.53
C GLY A 311 -4.41 16.55 -3.69
N TRP A 312 -3.23 17.00 -3.37
CA TRP A 312 -2.85 18.43 -3.40
C TRP A 312 -3.04 19.04 -4.79
N ALA A 313 -3.76 20.16 -4.83
CA ALA A 313 -4.11 20.86 -6.07
C ALA A 313 -4.83 19.97 -7.10
N GLY A 314 -5.66 19.01 -6.65
CA GLY A 314 -6.45 18.16 -7.53
C GLY A 314 -5.74 16.95 -8.12
N ARG A 315 -4.52 16.65 -7.69
CA ARG A 315 -3.79 15.45 -8.13
C ARG A 315 -4.44 14.17 -7.64
N GLY A 316 -4.11 13.06 -8.29
CA GLY A 316 -4.56 11.75 -7.89
C GLY A 316 -4.08 11.34 -6.51
N ASN A 317 -4.98 10.69 -5.75
CA ASN A 317 -4.70 10.13 -4.43
C ASN A 317 -5.81 9.16 -4.05
N GLY A 318 -5.60 8.35 -3.01
CA GLY A 318 -6.63 7.42 -2.52
C GLY A 318 -7.58 8.04 -1.48
N PRO A 319 -8.73 7.36 -1.22
CA PRO A 319 -9.73 7.79 -0.23
C PRO A 319 -9.18 8.04 1.17
N VAL A 320 -8.24 7.22 1.63
CA VAL A 320 -7.61 7.33 2.95
C VAL A 320 -6.22 7.93 2.92
N ASP A 321 -5.75 8.37 1.76
CA ASP A 321 -4.44 9.01 1.64
C ASP A 321 -4.49 10.48 2.06
N ASN A 322 -3.33 11.05 2.37
CA ASN A 322 -3.29 12.41 2.89
C ASN A 322 -3.52 13.43 1.76
N PRO A 323 -4.54 14.31 1.86
CA PRO A 323 -4.90 15.26 0.81
C PRO A 323 -3.85 16.35 0.54
N VAL A 324 -2.79 16.47 1.37
CA VAL A 324 -1.68 17.41 1.10
C VAL A 324 -0.60 16.81 0.21
N SER A 325 -0.72 15.54 -0.16
CA SER A 325 0.19 14.81 -1.06
C SER A 325 -0.53 14.33 -2.32
N SER A 326 0.15 13.51 -3.10
CA SER A 326 -0.40 12.68 -4.18
C SER A 326 0.27 11.31 -4.11
N CYS A 327 -0.23 10.31 -4.84
CA CYS A 327 0.42 9.01 -4.90
C CYS A 327 1.91 9.13 -5.23
N LEU A 328 2.24 9.79 -6.33
CA LEU A 328 3.62 9.91 -6.81
C LEU A 328 4.49 10.80 -5.92
N SER A 329 3.97 11.90 -5.38
CA SER A 329 4.75 12.77 -4.49
C SER A 329 5.09 12.08 -3.16
N CYS A 330 4.19 11.22 -2.66
CA CYS A 330 4.43 10.44 -1.46
C CYS A 330 5.47 9.34 -1.72
N HIS A 331 5.35 8.61 -2.82
CA HIS A 331 6.26 7.53 -3.18
C HIS A 331 7.63 8.03 -3.68
N GLY A 332 7.70 9.22 -4.29
CA GLY A 332 8.95 9.81 -4.77
C GLY A 332 9.98 10.11 -3.68
N VAL A 333 9.58 10.16 -2.40
CA VAL A 333 10.54 10.32 -1.28
C VAL A 333 11.24 9.02 -0.88
N ALA A 334 11.00 7.93 -1.59
CA ALA A 334 11.65 6.65 -1.32
C ALA A 334 13.13 6.70 -1.72
N GLU A 335 13.97 7.07 -0.79
CA GLU A 335 15.41 7.20 -0.95
C GLU A 335 16.17 6.78 0.32
N GLN A 336 17.45 6.46 0.18
CA GLN A 336 18.32 6.05 1.28
C GLN A 336 19.65 6.81 1.22
N PRO A 337 20.11 7.47 2.31
CA PRO A 337 19.37 7.75 3.54
C PRO A 337 18.15 8.64 3.28
N LYS A 338 17.10 8.48 4.11
CA LYS A 338 15.88 9.27 3.98
C LYS A 338 16.12 10.75 4.28
N ALA A 339 15.67 11.64 3.39
CA ALA A 339 15.80 13.09 3.58
C ALA A 339 14.50 13.75 4.00
N LYS A 340 13.42 13.45 3.30
CA LYS A 340 12.17 14.18 3.43
C LYS A 340 11.06 13.34 4.06
N SER A 341 10.16 14.02 4.73
CA SER A 341 8.87 13.45 5.12
C SER A 341 8.09 13.03 3.88
N MET A 342 7.25 11.99 4.00
CA MET A 342 6.29 11.62 2.94
C MET A 342 5.27 12.72 2.66
N LEU A 343 5.05 13.64 3.59
CA LEU A 343 4.09 14.72 3.43
C LEU A 343 4.81 16.01 3.08
N PRO A 344 4.39 16.67 1.99
CA PRO A 344 4.86 18.00 1.64
C PRO A 344 4.73 18.98 2.80
N SER A 345 5.77 19.72 3.06
CA SER A 345 5.85 20.72 4.13
C SER A 345 6.38 22.06 3.58
N GLY A 346 6.18 23.12 4.33
CA GLY A 346 6.62 24.46 3.96
C GLY A 346 5.52 25.49 4.09
N ASN A 347 5.93 26.76 4.17
CA ASN A 347 5.05 27.89 4.50
C ASN A 347 4.27 28.44 3.29
N ASN A 348 4.57 27.96 2.08
CA ASN A 348 3.91 28.37 0.86
C ASN A 348 3.90 27.24 -0.18
N ASP A 349 3.15 27.43 -1.25
CA ASP A 349 3.00 26.43 -2.30
C ASP A 349 4.30 26.14 -3.05
N GLN A 350 5.15 27.16 -3.26
CA GLN A 350 6.44 26.98 -3.91
C GLN A 350 7.38 26.04 -3.10
N ALA A 351 7.36 26.13 -1.79
CA ALA A 351 8.12 25.23 -0.93
C ALA A 351 7.60 23.77 -1.03
N LYS A 352 6.28 23.60 -1.17
CA LYS A 352 5.67 22.27 -1.32
C LYS A 352 5.93 21.64 -2.68
N LEU A 353 6.11 22.44 -3.76
CA LEU A 353 6.38 21.92 -5.11
C LEU A 353 7.65 21.06 -5.18
N GLN A 354 8.55 21.14 -4.21
CA GLN A 354 9.72 20.26 -4.14
C GLN A 354 9.36 18.77 -4.09
N TRP A 355 8.18 18.41 -3.57
CA TRP A 355 7.67 17.03 -3.54
C TRP A 355 6.99 16.61 -4.83
N PHE A 356 6.64 17.57 -5.70
CA PHE A 356 5.87 17.34 -6.91
C PHE A 356 6.72 17.51 -8.18
N ARG A 357 8.00 17.16 -8.09
CA ARG A 357 8.88 17.09 -9.25
C ARG A 357 8.64 15.80 -10.02
N ASN A 358 8.74 15.84 -11.34
CA ASN A 358 8.88 14.64 -12.15
C ASN A 358 10.34 14.18 -12.09
N LEU A 359 10.58 13.06 -11.41
CA LEU A 359 11.91 12.49 -11.23
C LEU A 359 12.27 11.59 -12.42
N GLY A 360 13.53 11.63 -12.83
CA GLY A 360 14.07 10.67 -13.79
C GLY A 360 14.14 9.25 -13.20
N PRO A 361 14.39 8.24 -14.03
CA PRO A 361 14.61 6.87 -13.54
C PRO A 361 15.73 6.83 -12.51
N LEU A 362 15.46 6.28 -11.33
CA LEU A 362 16.40 6.19 -10.20
C LEU A 362 16.96 7.53 -9.70
N GLU A 363 16.34 8.65 -10.07
CA GLU A 363 16.68 9.96 -9.50
C GLU A 363 16.11 10.04 -8.07
N PRO A 364 16.93 10.35 -7.05
CA PRO A 364 16.42 10.63 -5.71
C PRO A 364 15.72 12.00 -5.66
N LEU A 365 14.73 12.14 -4.79
CA LEU A 365 14.02 13.40 -4.62
C LEU A 365 14.98 14.52 -4.18
N ASP A 366 15.91 14.21 -3.29
CA ASP A 366 16.93 15.13 -2.81
C ASP A 366 18.29 14.78 -3.44
N ASN A 367 18.56 15.38 -4.58
CA ASN A 367 19.76 15.06 -5.37
C ASN A 367 21.00 15.83 -4.85
N ASP A 368 21.41 15.54 -3.63
CA ASP A 368 22.60 16.13 -2.98
C ASP A 368 23.89 15.30 -3.22
N GLY A 369 23.81 14.26 -4.05
CA GLY A 369 24.91 13.35 -4.36
C GLY A 369 25.20 12.29 -3.30
N HIS A 370 24.42 12.24 -2.22
CA HIS A 370 24.62 11.31 -1.08
C HIS A 370 23.46 10.31 -0.91
N ARG A 371 22.48 10.36 -1.82
CA ARG A 371 21.27 9.55 -1.72
C ARG A 371 21.11 8.61 -2.88
N THR A 372 20.52 7.46 -2.59
CA THR A 372 20.17 6.45 -3.59
C THR A 372 18.65 6.35 -3.64
N SER A 373 18.07 6.51 -4.81
CA SER A 373 16.65 6.26 -5.03
C SER A 373 16.31 4.80 -4.77
N LEU A 374 15.17 4.56 -4.12
CA LEU A 374 14.59 3.23 -3.96
C LEU A 374 13.46 2.98 -4.97
N ASP A 375 13.51 3.69 -6.09
CA ASP A 375 12.63 3.54 -7.24
C ASP A 375 11.15 3.52 -6.82
N PHE A 376 10.74 4.54 -6.04
CA PHE A 376 9.38 4.74 -5.52
C PHE A 376 8.87 3.69 -4.52
N SER A 377 9.72 2.76 -4.05
CA SER A 377 9.29 1.76 -3.07
C SER A 377 9.43 2.24 -1.64
N LEU A 378 8.37 2.79 -1.07
CA LEU A 378 8.31 3.12 0.36
C LEU A 378 8.49 1.89 1.24
N GLN A 379 8.09 0.70 0.78
CA GLN A 379 8.29 -0.53 1.55
C GLN A 379 9.77 -0.91 1.67
N LEU A 380 10.58 -0.68 0.63
CA LEU A 380 12.03 -0.83 0.74
C LEU A 380 12.63 0.21 1.69
N ALA A 381 12.22 1.49 1.58
CA ALA A 381 12.70 2.54 2.46
C ALA A 381 12.42 2.21 3.93
N VAL A 382 11.17 1.86 4.25
CA VAL A 382 10.75 1.49 5.61
C VAL A 382 11.47 0.23 6.09
N GLY A 383 11.59 -0.79 5.24
CA GLY A 383 12.25 -2.04 5.60
C GLY A 383 13.74 -1.84 5.95
N ILE A 384 14.46 -1.07 5.14
CA ILE A 384 15.88 -0.75 5.36
C ILE A 384 16.06 0.03 6.67
N ASP A 385 15.24 1.07 6.89
CA ASP A 385 15.29 1.86 8.13
C ASP A 385 14.97 1.01 9.37
N ASN A 386 13.98 0.13 9.29
CA ASN A 386 13.61 -0.76 10.40
C ASN A 386 14.71 -1.79 10.71
N GLN A 387 15.34 -2.37 9.70
CA GLN A 387 16.45 -3.29 9.87
C GLN A 387 17.64 -2.59 10.57
N ALA A 388 18.03 -1.42 10.09
CA ALA A 388 19.13 -0.65 10.68
C ALA A 388 18.85 -0.28 12.14
N ASN A 389 17.63 0.11 12.46
CA ASN A 389 17.22 0.45 13.83
C ASN A 389 17.17 -0.77 14.76
N SER A 390 16.80 -1.95 14.25
CA SER A 390 16.77 -3.18 15.03
C SER A 390 18.17 -3.69 15.40
N ALA A 391 19.16 -3.49 14.51
CA ALA A 391 20.56 -3.81 14.77
C ALA A 391 21.21 -2.88 15.82
N GLY A 392 20.66 -1.67 16.01
CA GLY A 392 21.23 -0.62 16.88
C GLY A 392 20.50 -0.40 18.21
N ALA A 393 19.71 -1.32 18.75
CA ALA A 393 19.06 -1.23 20.09
C ALA A 393 18.38 0.13 20.44
N HIS A 394 17.92 0.89 19.44
CA HIS A 394 17.18 2.13 19.66
C HIS A 394 15.66 1.90 19.47
N PRO A 395 14.81 2.53 20.33
CA PRO A 395 13.37 2.35 20.23
C PRO A 395 12.85 2.86 18.89
N ILE A 396 12.14 1.99 18.20
CA ILE A 396 11.54 2.11 16.88
C ILE A 396 10.73 3.40 16.80
N LEU A 397 11.05 4.25 15.83
CA LEU A 397 10.16 5.31 15.37
C LEU A 397 8.91 4.67 14.77
N ASN A 398 7.80 4.73 15.49
CA ASN A 398 6.51 4.22 15.04
C ASN A 398 6.15 4.81 13.67
N PHE A 399 5.79 3.95 12.71
CA PHE A 399 5.25 4.35 11.40
C PHE A 399 4.08 5.34 11.52
N PHE A 400 3.36 5.30 12.63
CA PHE A 400 2.30 6.28 12.97
C PHE A 400 2.78 7.73 13.07
N HIS A 401 4.05 7.99 13.43
CA HIS A 401 4.59 9.35 13.44
C HIS A 401 4.84 9.93 12.05
N LEU A 402 4.88 9.10 11.01
CA LEU A 402 5.01 9.56 9.63
C LEU A 402 3.70 10.21 9.10
N PHE A 403 2.58 9.96 9.76
CA PHE A 403 1.25 10.42 9.35
C PHE A 403 0.62 11.48 10.27
N THR A 404 1.24 11.79 11.41
CA THR A 404 0.74 12.86 12.29
C THR A 404 1.50 14.16 12.02
N PRO A 405 0.81 15.29 11.77
CA PRO A 405 1.44 16.59 11.86
C PRO A 405 1.96 16.76 13.31
N SER A 406 3.16 17.30 13.48
CA SER A 406 3.64 17.69 14.81
C SER A 406 2.58 18.59 15.44
N THR A 407 1.98 18.16 16.52
CA THR A 407 1.14 19.03 17.34
C THR A 407 2.08 20.02 18.02
N SER A 408 2.32 21.16 17.38
CA SER A 408 2.78 22.34 18.10
C SER A 408 1.69 22.68 19.11
N SER A 409 2.08 22.67 20.37
CA SER A 409 1.34 23.03 21.55
C SER A 409 0.25 24.08 21.28
N ILE A 410 -1.02 23.67 21.33
CA ILE A 410 -2.10 24.59 21.62
C ILE A 410 -2.08 24.75 23.13
N SER A 411 -1.54 25.87 23.58
CA SER A 411 -1.71 26.35 24.96
C SER A 411 -3.22 26.50 25.21
N ARG A 412 -3.75 25.74 26.14
CA ARG A 412 -5.07 26.00 26.69
C ARG A 412 -4.98 27.32 27.47
N ASP A 413 -5.62 28.33 26.95
CA ASP A 413 -5.93 29.53 27.73
C ASP A 413 -7.20 29.21 28.55
N PRO A 414 -7.17 29.29 29.87
CA PRO A 414 -8.32 29.02 30.73
C PRO A 414 -9.05 30.33 31.05
N THR A 415 -9.79 30.91 30.12
CA THR A 415 -10.87 31.89 30.47
C THR A 415 -11.76 32.19 29.25
N HIS A 416 -12.92 31.70 29.27
CA HIS A 416 -14.29 32.10 28.90
C HIS A 416 -15.04 30.98 28.22
#